data_516597bf420acc0ede3a3f7efafb1687
#
_entry.id   516597bf420acc0ede3a3f7efafb1687
#
_cell.length_a   1.000
_cell.length_b   1.000
_cell.length_c   1.000
_cell.angle_alpha   90.00
_cell.angle_beta   90.00
_cell.angle_gamma   90.00
#
_symmetry.space_group_name_H-M   'P 1'
#
loop_
_entity.id
_entity.type
_entity.pdbx_description
1 polymer ?
#
loop_
_entity_poly.entity_id
_entity_poly.type
_entity_poly.pdbx_seq_one_letter_code
_entity_poly.pdbx_strand_id
1 'polypeptide(L)'
;VLPEANAMWTSARALLMEESILSFLRTREYECVQAGEAVQRARSVSADSAVVRIYVHRCSRTPAFKAVDGIAVQWLDGAVHLILPPSPRDDAELAALLKRTSNIHRIAGTKQAVMRIADKMAGMNWHITPFLLMHLPNALSSHSVSDVPMVDGKPVRCVDASLEDLNALVSLHLEYEREELALYSADASETEIRMRSLLANQIVCMACAGDEAIGKVNTNARGMYFDQIGGFYVKKEWRSMGIGTNLLQYLLRRIEAEGRNAVLFVRHDNLAALRVYRHLGFLAVGEYAIGVARQHR
;
A
#
# COMPACT_ATOMS: atom_id res chain seq x y z
N VAL A 1 17.12 -25.67 17.11
CA VAL A 1 15.73 -25.39 17.52
C VAL A 1 15.83 -24.56 18.78
N LEU A 2 15.69 -23.23 18.68
CA LEU A 2 15.57 -22.36 19.85
C LEU A 2 14.21 -22.65 20.51
N PRO A 3 14.12 -22.76 21.83
CA PRO A 3 12.84 -22.98 22.49
C PRO A 3 11.93 -21.78 22.27
N GLU A 4 10.72 -22.03 21.75
CA GLU A 4 9.69 -21.02 21.40
C GLU A 4 9.30 -20.09 22.58
N ALA A 5 9.64 -20.48 23.82
CA ALA A 5 9.31 -19.72 25.03
C ALA A 5 10.02 -18.36 25.17
N ASN A 6 11.04 -18.06 24.36
CA ASN A 6 11.84 -16.83 24.43
C ASN A 6 11.81 -15.99 23.14
N ALA A 7 11.03 -16.41 22.12
CA ALA A 7 10.93 -15.69 20.88
C ALA A 7 10.16 -14.37 21.08
N MET A 8 10.70 -13.26 20.53
CA MET A 8 10.04 -11.96 20.53
C MET A 8 9.07 -11.84 19.34
N TRP A 9 9.38 -12.50 18.22
CA TRP A 9 8.51 -12.62 17.07
C TRP A 9 7.72 -13.94 17.14
N THR A 10 6.40 -13.84 17.16
CA THR A 10 5.50 -15.00 17.24
C THR A 10 4.51 -14.99 16.08
N SER A 11 4.14 -16.19 15.59
CA SER A 11 3.04 -16.31 14.63
C SER A 11 1.72 -15.93 15.29
N ALA A 12 0.98 -15.02 14.65
CA ALA A 12 -0.13 -14.32 15.29
C ALA A 12 -1.51 -14.94 15.03
N ARG A 13 -1.60 -16.13 14.42
CA ARG A 13 -2.88 -16.68 13.93
C ARG A 13 -3.99 -16.74 15.01
N ALA A 14 -3.62 -17.05 16.26
CA ALA A 14 -4.57 -17.09 17.39
C ALA A 14 -4.75 -15.72 18.09
N LEU A 15 -3.94 -14.72 17.75
CA LEU A 15 -3.80 -13.48 18.51
C LEU A 15 -4.40 -12.25 17.82
N LEU A 16 -4.92 -12.42 16.58
CA LEU A 16 -5.36 -11.30 15.72
C LEU A 16 -6.55 -10.52 16.28
N MET A 17 -7.24 -11.05 17.28
CA MET A 17 -8.35 -10.39 17.97
C MET A 17 -7.90 -9.58 19.19
N GLU A 18 -6.62 -9.62 19.58
CA GLU A 18 -6.14 -8.89 20.74
C GLU A 18 -6.20 -7.38 20.53
N GLU A 19 -6.68 -6.67 21.54
CA GLU A 19 -6.76 -5.20 21.55
C GLU A 19 -5.36 -4.56 21.38
N SER A 20 -4.31 -5.24 21.82
CA SER A 20 -2.92 -4.80 21.66
C SER A 20 -2.50 -4.63 20.19
N ILE A 21 -2.96 -5.52 19.30
CA ILE A 21 -2.69 -5.43 17.85
C ILE A 21 -3.49 -4.29 17.24
N LEU A 22 -4.77 -4.16 17.62
CA LEU A 22 -5.64 -3.08 17.12
C LEU A 22 -5.13 -1.71 17.55
N SER A 23 -4.72 -1.57 18.80
CA SER A 23 -4.13 -0.34 19.33
C SER A 23 -2.83 0.02 18.61
N PHE A 24 -1.98 -0.95 18.33
CA PHE A 24 -0.75 -0.75 17.56
C PHE A 24 -1.06 -0.28 16.13
N LEU A 25 -1.96 -0.95 15.41
CA LEU A 25 -2.34 -0.58 14.04
C LEU A 25 -2.96 0.83 13.99
N ARG A 26 -3.79 1.20 14.97
CA ARG A 26 -4.39 2.54 15.03
C ARG A 26 -3.34 3.66 14.94
N THR A 27 -2.16 3.43 15.49
CA THR A 27 -1.09 4.44 15.56
C THR A 27 -0.03 4.31 14.47
N ARG A 28 0.17 3.11 13.89
CA ARG A 28 1.30 2.83 12.99
C ARG A 28 0.93 2.18 11.66
N GLU A 29 -0.34 1.90 11.39
CA GLU A 29 -0.75 1.26 10.13
C GLU A 29 -0.38 2.10 8.90
N TYR A 30 -0.33 3.44 9.02
CA TYR A 30 0.08 4.33 7.92
C TYR A 30 1.50 4.02 7.40
N GLU A 31 2.37 3.40 8.20
CA GLU A 31 3.72 3.00 7.79
C GLU A 31 3.69 1.83 6.79
N CYS A 32 2.66 0.97 6.86
CA CYS A 32 2.43 -0.13 5.92
C CYS A 32 0.99 -0.65 6.01
N VAL A 33 0.10 -0.10 5.19
CA VAL A 33 -1.34 -0.44 5.20
C VAL A 33 -1.60 -1.92 4.89
N GLN A 34 -0.74 -2.56 4.09
CA GLN A 34 -0.84 -3.99 3.79
C GLN A 34 -0.77 -4.87 5.05
N ALA A 35 -0.12 -4.40 6.10
CA ALA A 35 -0.11 -5.12 7.37
C ALA A 35 -1.50 -5.12 8.03
N GLY A 36 -2.19 -3.99 8.03
CA GLY A 36 -3.57 -3.87 8.52
C GLY A 36 -4.56 -4.66 7.66
N GLU A 37 -4.43 -4.56 6.32
CA GLU A 37 -5.26 -5.34 5.39
C GLU A 37 -5.11 -6.85 5.63
N ALA A 38 -3.89 -7.33 5.85
CA ALA A 38 -3.65 -8.74 6.15
C ALA A 38 -4.30 -9.19 7.47
N VAL A 39 -4.19 -8.36 8.51
CA VAL A 39 -4.86 -8.61 9.80
C VAL A 39 -6.37 -8.64 9.62
N GLN A 40 -6.94 -7.68 8.89
CA GLN A 40 -8.38 -7.62 8.61
C GLN A 40 -8.87 -8.87 7.84
N ARG A 41 -8.16 -9.27 6.79
CA ARG A 41 -8.48 -10.48 6.01
C ARG A 41 -8.40 -11.74 6.86
N ALA A 42 -7.35 -11.89 7.66
CA ALA A 42 -7.16 -13.06 8.52
C ALA A 42 -8.24 -13.18 9.63
N ARG A 43 -8.90 -12.07 9.98
CA ARG A 43 -10.04 -12.06 10.93
C ARG A 43 -11.36 -12.46 10.28
N SER A 44 -11.52 -12.24 8.98
CA SER A 44 -12.78 -12.47 8.26
C SER A 44 -12.89 -13.86 7.62
N VAL A 45 -11.79 -14.59 7.47
CA VAL A 45 -11.74 -15.89 6.77
C VAL A 45 -11.51 -17.04 7.75
N SER A 46 -12.23 -18.16 7.57
CA SER A 46 -12.00 -19.38 8.33
C SER A 46 -10.56 -19.91 8.15
N ALA A 47 -10.05 -20.59 9.17
CA ALA A 47 -8.64 -20.93 9.37
C ALA A 47 -7.90 -21.65 8.22
N ASP A 48 -8.61 -22.19 7.21
CA ASP A 48 -8.00 -23.06 6.18
C ASP A 48 -7.50 -22.34 4.91
N SER A 49 -7.83 -21.07 4.69
CA SER A 49 -7.41 -20.31 3.49
C SER A 49 -6.36 -19.25 3.80
N ALA A 50 -5.32 -19.59 4.57
CA ALA A 50 -4.27 -18.64 4.91
C ALA A 50 -3.36 -18.30 3.71
N VAL A 51 -3.77 -17.28 2.95
CA VAL A 51 -2.97 -16.66 1.88
C VAL A 51 -1.78 -15.86 2.44
N VAL A 52 -1.70 -15.74 3.79
CA VAL A 52 -0.75 -14.84 4.45
C VAL A 52 -0.29 -15.41 5.79
N ARG A 53 0.99 -15.18 6.13
CA ARG A 53 1.54 -15.39 7.48
C ARG A 53 1.76 -14.05 8.15
N ILE A 54 1.32 -13.93 9.40
CA ILE A 54 1.45 -12.72 10.19
C ILE A 54 2.32 -13.04 11.40
N TYR A 55 3.36 -12.25 11.61
CA TYR A 55 4.24 -12.31 12.75
C TYR A 55 4.07 -11.02 13.55
N VAL A 56 4.00 -11.16 14.88
CA VAL A 56 3.83 -10.04 15.81
C VAL A 56 5.03 -10.00 16.74
N HIS A 57 5.63 -8.82 16.88
CA HIS A 57 6.68 -8.54 17.85
C HIS A 57 6.09 -7.94 19.11
N ARG A 58 6.64 -8.36 20.29
CA ARG A 58 6.23 -7.88 21.60
C ARG A 58 7.42 -7.32 22.36
N CYS A 59 7.30 -6.11 22.88
CA CYS A 59 8.39 -5.37 23.52
C CYS A 59 8.83 -5.95 24.90
N SER A 60 8.09 -6.91 25.45
CA SER A 60 8.42 -7.52 26.75
C SER A 60 8.22 -9.03 26.75
N ARG A 61 9.17 -9.75 27.38
CA ARG A 61 9.11 -11.20 27.60
C ARG A 61 8.21 -11.59 28.78
N THR A 62 7.75 -10.61 29.58
CA THR A 62 6.89 -10.87 30.73
C THR A 62 5.42 -10.87 30.33
N PRO A 63 4.60 -11.83 30.82
CA PRO A 63 3.18 -11.94 30.45
C PRO A 63 2.33 -10.72 30.79
N ALA A 64 2.75 -9.91 31.77
CA ALA A 64 2.00 -8.75 32.26
C ALA A 64 2.07 -7.51 31.33
N PHE A 65 3.08 -7.44 30.42
CA PHE A 65 3.25 -6.31 29.49
C PHE A 65 3.50 -6.84 28.08
N LYS A 66 2.42 -7.15 27.37
CA LYS A 66 2.47 -7.68 26.00
C LYS A 66 2.14 -6.60 24.96
N ALA A 67 2.70 -5.40 25.09
CA ALA A 67 2.50 -4.38 24.09
C ALA A 67 3.13 -4.82 22.76
N VAL A 68 2.32 -4.78 21.69
CA VAL A 68 2.79 -5.00 20.32
C VAL A 68 3.52 -3.75 19.85
N ASP A 69 4.69 -3.91 19.26
CA ASP A 69 5.49 -2.82 18.71
C ASP A 69 6.04 -3.12 17.31
N GLY A 70 5.71 -4.30 16.75
CA GLY A 70 6.04 -4.67 15.38
C GLY A 70 5.08 -5.69 14.78
N ILE A 71 4.84 -5.59 13.47
CA ILE A 71 4.08 -6.55 12.67
C ILE A 71 4.85 -6.80 11.37
N ALA A 72 5.00 -8.07 11.00
CA ALA A 72 5.49 -8.48 9.69
C ALA A 72 4.48 -9.42 9.04
N VAL A 73 4.20 -9.16 7.77
CA VAL A 73 3.25 -9.92 6.96
C VAL A 73 3.99 -10.53 5.78
N GLN A 74 3.86 -11.83 5.61
CA GLN A 74 4.44 -12.57 4.51
C GLN A 74 3.32 -13.21 3.67
N TRP A 75 3.19 -12.77 2.44
CA TRP A 75 2.23 -13.32 1.48
C TRP A 75 2.79 -14.60 0.84
N LEU A 76 1.91 -15.48 0.36
CA LEU A 76 2.31 -16.75 -0.28
C LEU A 76 3.11 -16.54 -1.57
N ASP A 77 2.90 -15.40 -2.25
CA ASP A 77 3.69 -15.00 -3.42
C ASP A 77 5.14 -14.62 -3.08
N GLY A 78 5.50 -14.56 -1.79
CA GLY A 78 6.84 -14.18 -1.33
C GLY A 78 7.03 -12.67 -1.09
N ALA A 79 5.99 -11.87 -1.17
CA ALA A 79 6.05 -10.47 -0.75
C ALA A 79 5.99 -10.36 0.78
N VAL A 80 6.80 -9.48 1.36
CA VAL A 80 6.85 -9.21 2.79
C VAL A 80 6.58 -7.73 3.05
N HIS A 81 5.70 -7.44 4.01
CA HIS A 81 5.36 -6.09 4.44
C HIS A 81 5.69 -5.91 5.93
N LEU A 82 6.32 -4.79 6.27
CA LEU A 82 7.01 -4.61 7.54
C LEU A 82 6.58 -3.32 8.27
N ILE A 83 6.20 -3.47 9.54
CA ILE A 83 6.21 -2.39 10.53
C ILE A 83 7.10 -2.90 11.68
N LEU A 84 8.35 -2.46 11.75
CA LEU A 84 9.31 -2.99 12.70
C LEU A 84 9.29 -2.24 14.05
N PRO A 85 9.67 -2.92 15.14
CA PRO A 85 9.92 -2.26 16.41
C PRO A 85 11.07 -1.24 16.27
N PRO A 86 11.13 -0.21 17.13
CA PRO A 86 12.22 0.78 17.11
C PRO A 86 13.60 0.13 17.30
N SER A 87 13.69 -0.90 18.15
CA SER A 87 14.95 -1.62 18.41
C SER A 87 15.24 -2.65 17.31
N PRO A 88 16.49 -2.73 16.80
CA PRO A 88 16.90 -3.72 15.80
C PRO A 88 17.31 -5.08 16.41
N ARG A 89 17.18 -5.28 17.72
CA ARG A 89 17.73 -6.46 18.43
C ARG A 89 17.21 -7.78 17.87
N ASP A 90 15.93 -7.83 17.47
CA ASP A 90 15.24 -9.04 17.08
C ASP A 90 15.05 -9.16 15.55
N ASP A 91 15.72 -8.30 14.77
CA ASP A 91 15.64 -8.32 13.29
C ASP A 91 16.20 -9.62 12.69
N ALA A 92 17.26 -10.17 13.29
CA ALA A 92 17.83 -11.44 12.84
C ALA A 92 16.88 -12.62 13.07
N GLU A 93 16.11 -12.61 14.16
CA GLU A 93 15.07 -13.59 14.43
C GLU A 93 13.97 -13.52 13.38
N LEU A 94 13.45 -12.33 13.08
CA LEU A 94 12.45 -12.14 12.04
C LEU A 94 12.97 -12.61 10.66
N ALA A 95 14.18 -12.19 10.28
CA ALA A 95 14.78 -12.60 9.02
C ALA A 95 14.92 -14.12 8.89
N ALA A 96 15.27 -14.80 9.99
CA ALA A 96 15.34 -16.26 10.02
C ALA A 96 13.96 -16.91 9.87
N LEU A 97 12.91 -16.37 10.53
CA LEU A 97 11.54 -16.85 10.39
C LEU A 97 11.04 -16.70 8.95
N LEU A 98 11.25 -15.54 8.34
CA LEU A 98 10.82 -15.25 6.98
C LEU A 98 11.49 -16.20 5.96
N LYS A 99 12.80 -16.46 6.09
CA LYS A 99 13.56 -17.37 5.20
C LYS A 99 13.07 -18.82 5.23
N ARG A 100 12.50 -19.28 6.35
CA ARG A 100 12.07 -20.68 6.53
C ARG A 100 10.83 -21.05 5.72
N THR A 101 10.08 -20.10 5.21
CA THR A 101 8.68 -20.31 4.85
C THR A 101 8.33 -20.04 3.38
N SER A 102 9.11 -19.25 2.63
CA SER A 102 8.89 -19.03 1.19
C SER A 102 10.09 -18.37 0.52
N ASN A 103 10.08 -18.38 -0.82
CA ASN A 103 11.03 -17.64 -1.62
C ASN A 103 10.67 -16.15 -1.62
N ILE A 104 11.35 -15.36 -0.79
CA ILE A 104 11.09 -13.93 -0.67
C ILE A 104 11.67 -13.21 -1.88
N HIS A 105 10.84 -12.47 -2.60
CA HIS A 105 11.28 -11.69 -3.76
C HIS A 105 11.07 -10.18 -3.57
N ARG A 106 10.25 -9.77 -2.60
CA ARG A 106 9.94 -8.36 -2.32
C ARG A 106 9.78 -8.10 -0.82
N ILE A 107 10.37 -7.00 -0.36
CA ILE A 107 10.15 -6.46 0.99
C ILE A 107 9.71 -5.00 0.89
N ALA A 108 8.76 -4.58 1.71
CA ALA A 108 8.19 -3.23 1.68
C ALA A 108 7.83 -2.74 3.08
N GLY A 109 7.93 -1.43 3.31
CA GLY A 109 7.67 -0.78 4.59
C GLY A 109 8.37 0.56 4.68
N THR A 110 8.57 1.10 5.89
CA THR A 110 9.43 2.27 6.04
C THR A 110 10.84 1.96 5.51
N LYS A 111 11.50 2.94 4.92
CA LYS A 111 12.86 2.76 4.36
C LYS A 111 13.82 2.13 5.38
N GLN A 112 13.74 2.59 6.63
CA GLN A 112 14.55 2.02 7.71
C GLN A 112 14.24 0.53 7.94
N ALA A 113 12.97 0.14 7.96
CA ALA A 113 12.57 -1.26 8.15
C ALA A 113 13.08 -2.15 7.01
N VAL A 114 12.92 -1.69 5.77
CA VAL A 114 13.39 -2.43 4.58
C VAL A 114 14.90 -2.60 4.61
N MET A 115 15.67 -1.55 4.92
CA MET A 115 17.13 -1.63 5.01
C MET A 115 17.60 -2.58 6.12
N ARG A 116 16.99 -2.53 7.30
CA ARG A 116 17.31 -3.41 8.43
C ARG A 116 17.14 -4.89 8.09
N ILE A 117 16.01 -5.24 7.46
CA ILE A 117 15.73 -6.64 7.09
C ILE A 117 16.56 -7.08 5.88
N ALA A 118 16.77 -6.23 4.89
CA ALA A 118 17.66 -6.52 3.76
C ALA A 118 19.09 -6.85 4.23
N ASP A 119 19.63 -6.11 5.22
CA ASP A 119 20.93 -6.37 5.84
C ASP A 119 21.00 -7.76 6.49
N LYS A 120 19.93 -8.20 7.18
CA LYS A 120 19.85 -9.53 7.81
C LYS A 120 19.60 -10.67 6.81
N MET A 121 19.23 -10.34 5.58
CA MET A 121 19.05 -11.29 4.48
C MET A 121 20.31 -11.39 3.61
N ALA A 122 21.48 -11.52 4.23
CA ALA A 122 22.75 -11.70 3.51
C ALA A 122 22.66 -12.84 2.48
N GLY A 123 23.22 -12.60 1.28
CA GLY A 123 23.16 -13.52 0.14
C GLY A 123 22.03 -13.23 -0.85
N MET A 124 21.13 -12.29 -0.55
CA MET A 124 20.14 -11.76 -1.49
C MET A 124 20.58 -10.39 -1.98
N ASN A 125 20.62 -10.19 -3.30
CA ASN A 125 20.95 -8.88 -3.89
C ASN A 125 19.66 -8.04 -4.02
N TRP A 126 19.47 -7.07 -3.11
CA TRP A 126 18.29 -6.22 -3.08
C TRP A 126 18.48 -4.97 -3.92
N HIS A 127 17.53 -4.70 -4.80
CA HIS A 127 17.36 -3.37 -5.40
C HIS A 127 16.31 -2.62 -4.59
N ILE A 128 16.73 -1.58 -3.84
CA ILE A 128 15.86 -0.82 -2.94
C ILE A 128 15.52 0.52 -3.58
N THR A 129 14.23 0.75 -3.83
CA THR A 129 13.71 2.01 -4.36
C THR A 129 13.06 2.81 -3.24
N PRO A 130 13.54 4.03 -2.93
CA PRO A 130 12.97 4.90 -1.91
C PRO A 130 11.82 5.74 -2.46
N PHE A 131 10.86 6.06 -1.57
CA PHE A 131 9.70 6.91 -1.82
C PHE A 131 9.49 7.84 -0.63
N LEU A 132 8.86 8.99 -0.87
CA LEU A 132 8.32 9.84 0.18
C LEU A 132 7.00 9.25 0.66
N LEU A 133 6.87 8.98 1.96
CA LEU A 133 5.64 8.57 2.59
C LEU A 133 4.84 9.80 2.98
N MET A 134 3.59 9.89 2.51
CA MET A 134 2.72 11.03 2.77
C MET A 134 1.38 10.57 3.35
N HIS A 135 0.87 11.33 4.29
CA HIS A 135 -0.39 11.09 4.99
C HIS A 135 -1.28 12.32 4.94
N LEU A 136 -2.59 12.13 4.81
CA LEU A 136 -3.59 13.19 4.94
C LEU A 136 -4.09 13.21 6.39
N PRO A 137 -3.67 14.19 7.22
CA PRO A 137 -3.91 14.15 8.67
C PRO A 137 -5.35 14.45 9.09
N ASN A 138 -6.11 15.11 8.22
CA ASN A 138 -7.51 15.49 8.49
C ASN A 138 -8.38 15.10 7.31
N ALA A 139 -9.62 14.73 7.61
CA ALA A 139 -10.64 14.56 6.59
C ALA A 139 -10.75 15.83 5.70
N LEU A 140 -11.23 15.66 4.48
CA LEU A 140 -11.37 16.73 3.47
C LEU A 140 -12.27 17.90 3.88
N SER A 141 -12.72 17.95 5.14
CA SER A 141 -13.70 18.89 5.67
C SER A 141 -13.40 20.38 5.47
N SER A 142 -12.18 20.74 5.02
CA SER A 142 -11.79 22.14 4.78
C SER A 142 -11.42 22.46 3.32
N HIS A 143 -11.42 21.47 2.42
CA HIS A 143 -11.09 21.75 1.03
C HIS A 143 -12.36 22.04 0.24
N SER A 144 -12.48 23.26 -0.29
CA SER A 144 -13.53 23.63 -1.26
C SER A 144 -13.55 22.59 -2.38
N VAL A 145 -14.75 22.16 -2.75
CA VAL A 145 -14.96 21.35 -3.95
C VAL A 145 -14.30 22.11 -5.10
N SER A 146 -13.25 21.51 -5.69
CA SER A 146 -12.69 22.08 -6.91
C SER A 146 -13.80 22.14 -7.95
N ASP A 147 -13.87 23.22 -8.71
CA ASP A 147 -14.80 23.30 -9.83
C ASP A 147 -14.62 22.06 -10.71
N VAL A 148 -15.74 21.51 -11.18
CA VAL A 148 -15.70 20.35 -12.07
C VAL A 148 -14.93 20.74 -13.33
N PRO A 149 -13.81 20.08 -13.67
CA PRO A 149 -13.06 20.43 -14.84
C PRO A 149 -13.95 20.33 -16.10
N MET A 150 -13.86 21.33 -16.94
CA MET A 150 -14.61 21.37 -18.21
C MET A 150 -13.62 21.16 -19.35
N VAL A 151 -13.98 20.30 -20.30
CA VAL A 151 -13.20 20.05 -21.52
C VAL A 151 -14.16 20.12 -22.71
N ASP A 152 -13.82 20.92 -23.70
CA ASP A 152 -14.65 21.18 -24.89
C ASP A 152 -16.13 21.47 -24.54
N GLY A 153 -16.33 22.24 -23.44
CA GLY A 153 -17.67 22.60 -22.95
C GLY A 153 -18.41 21.46 -22.24
N LYS A 154 -17.79 20.30 -22.02
CA LYS A 154 -18.38 19.15 -21.31
C LYS A 154 -17.70 18.95 -19.95
N PRO A 155 -18.46 18.63 -18.89
CA PRO A 155 -17.88 18.34 -17.58
C PRO A 155 -17.14 16.99 -17.59
N VAL A 156 -15.95 16.95 -16.96
CA VAL A 156 -15.26 15.71 -16.68
C VAL A 156 -15.93 15.03 -15.48
N ARG A 157 -16.40 13.80 -15.65
CA ARG A 157 -17.06 13.03 -14.61
C ARG A 157 -16.05 12.11 -13.92
N CYS A 158 -16.06 12.12 -12.58
CA CYS A 158 -15.37 11.09 -11.79
C CYS A 158 -16.39 10.04 -11.34
N VAL A 159 -16.09 8.78 -11.55
CA VAL A 159 -16.98 7.64 -11.27
C VAL A 159 -16.23 6.49 -10.60
N ASP A 160 -16.96 5.67 -9.84
CA ASP A 160 -16.43 4.38 -9.42
C ASP A 160 -16.37 3.46 -10.64
N ALA A 161 -15.26 2.77 -10.81
CA ALA A 161 -15.08 1.84 -11.93
C ALA A 161 -15.66 0.46 -11.61
N SER A 162 -16.14 -0.22 -12.63
CA SER A 162 -16.71 -1.56 -12.59
C SER A 162 -15.99 -2.53 -13.54
N LEU A 163 -16.43 -3.78 -13.58
CA LEU A 163 -15.90 -4.77 -14.53
C LEU A 163 -16.21 -4.40 -16.01
N GLU A 164 -17.22 -3.59 -16.26
CA GLU A 164 -17.55 -3.07 -17.61
C GLU A 164 -16.44 -2.14 -18.11
N ASP A 165 -15.73 -1.46 -17.21
CA ASP A 165 -14.66 -0.52 -17.52
C ASP A 165 -13.28 -1.19 -17.66
N LEU A 166 -13.20 -2.52 -17.53
CA LEU A 166 -11.94 -3.26 -17.44
C LEU A 166 -10.97 -2.95 -18.59
N ASN A 167 -11.46 -2.91 -19.84
CA ASN A 167 -10.62 -2.65 -21.01
C ASN A 167 -10.01 -1.24 -20.95
N ALA A 168 -10.79 -0.23 -20.55
CA ALA A 168 -10.33 1.14 -20.38
C ALA A 168 -9.29 1.23 -19.23
N LEU A 169 -9.51 0.53 -18.11
CA LEU A 169 -8.58 0.47 -16.99
C LEU A 169 -7.27 -0.19 -17.36
N VAL A 170 -7.32 -1.29 -18.14
CA VAL A 170 -6.11 -1.97 -18.64
C VAL A 170 -5.30 -1.02 -19.52
N SER A 171 -5.95 -0.31 -20.46
CA SER A 171 -5.27 0.67 -21.32
C SER A 171 -4.59 1.77 -20.49
N LEU A 172 -5.33 2.42 -19.58
CA LEU A 172 -4.78 3.46 -18.68
C LEU A 172 -3.66 2.94 -17.79
N HIS A 173 -3.71 1.67 -17.36
CA HIS A 173 -2.67 1.10 -16.52
C HIS A 173 -1.40 0.79 -17.29
N LEU A 174 -1.52 0.30 -18.53
CA LEU A 174 -0.39 0.08 -19.43
C LEU A 174 0.34 1.40 -19.75
N GLU A 175 -0.42 2.48 -19.98
CA GLU A 175 0.16 3.81 -20.18
C GLU A 175 0.89 4.31 -18.92
N TYR A 176 0.27 4.13 -17.74
CA TYR A 176 0.88 4.44 -16.44
C TYR A 176 2.21 3.67 -16.23
N GLU A 177 2.23 2.36 -16.50
CA GLU A 177 3.42 1.54 -16.31
C GLU A 177 4.55 1.94 -17.27
N ARG A 178 4.23 2.27 -18.52
CA ARG A 178 5.23 2.76 -19.50
C ARG A 178 5.88 4.07 -19.07
N GLU A 179 5.12 4.96 -18.43
CA GLU A 179 5.65 6.25 -17.98
C GLU A 179 6.42 6.17 -16.66
N GLU A 180 5.87 5.45 -15.67
CA GLU A 180 6.42 5.42 -14.31
C GLU A 180 7.49 4.33 -14.13
N LEU A 181 7.40 3.24 -14.90
CA LEU A 181 8.20 2.04 -14.71
C LEU A 181 9.04 1.70 -15.95
N ALA A 182 9.59 2.67 -16.65
CA ALA A 182 10.34 2.59 -17.93
C ALA A 182 11.24 1.34 -18.19
N LEU A 183 11.25 0.36 -17.31
CA LEU A 183 11.98 -0.91 -17.35
C LEU A 183 11.08 -2.15 -17.48
N TYR A 184 9.76 -2.00 -17.53
CA TYR A 184 8.81 -3.12 -17.62
C TYR A 184 8.10 -3.11 -18.99
N SER A 185 8.27 -4.19 -19.73
CA SER A 185 7.30 -4.55 -20.77
C SER A 185 6.07 -5.11 -20.06
N ALA A 186 5.09 -4.26 -19.74
CA ALA A 186 3.85 -4.71 -19.14
C ALA A 186 3.11 -5.62 -20.11
N ASP A 187 2.87 -6.88 -19.71
CA ASP A 187 2.01 -7.80 -20.42
C ASP A 187 0.55 -7.40 -20.17
N ALA A 188 -0.21 -7.26 -21.26
CA ALA A 188 -1.62 -6.90 -21.19
C ALA A 188 -2.44 -7.93 -20.40
N SER A 189 -2.12 -9.21 -20.48
CA SER A 189 -2.80 -10.28 -19.74
C SER A 189 -2.54 -10.20 -18.25
N GLU A 190 -1.29 -9.95 -17.86
CA GLU A 190 -0.95 -9.76 -16.44
C GLU A 190 -1.62 -8.48 -15.88
N THR A 191 -1.65 -7.41 -16.69
CA THR A 191 -2.32 -6.17 -16.32
C THR A 191 -3.83 -6.38 -16.16
N GLU A 192 -4.47 -7.16 -17.03
CA GLU A 192 -5.89 -7.50 -16.90
C GLU A 192 -6.17 -8.25 -15.60
N ILE A 193 -5.40 -9.28 -15.28
CA ILE A 193 -5.52 -10.03 -14.02
C ILE A 193 -5.41 -9.08 -12.82
N ARG A 194 -4.44 -8.16 -12.86
CA ARG A 194 -4.24 -7.16 -11.82
C ARG A 194 -5.42 -6.21 -11.69
N MET A 195 -5.97 -5.69 -12.79
CA MET A 195 -7.13 -4.80 -12.77
C MET A 195 -8.38 -5.50 -12.26
N ARG A 196 -8.62 -6.76 -12.64
CA ARG A 196 -9.71 -7.57 -12.07
C ARG A 196 -9.57 -7.74 -10.54
N SER A 197 -8.35 -8.00 -10.08
CA SER A 197 -8.08 -8.12 -8.64
C SER A 197 -8.29 -6.78 -7.90
N LEU A 198 -7.89 -5.66 -8.49
CA LEU A 198 -8.14 -4.34 -7.92
C LEU A 198 -9.64 -4.04 -7.84
N LEU A 199 -10.40 -4.27 -8.91
CA LEU A 199 -11.85 -4.06 -8.93
C LEU A 199 -12.58 -4.92 -7.90
N ALA A 200 -12.09 -6.13 -7.62
CA ALA A 200 -12.70 -7.03 -6.64
C ALA A 200 -12.40 -6.65 -5.18
N ASN A 201 -11.26 -5.98 -4.91
CA ASN A 201 -10.76 -5.84 -3.53
C ASN A 201 -10.50 -4.38 -3.10
N GLN A 202 -10.45 -3.45 -4.04
CA GLN A 202 -10.00 -2.08 -3.82
C GLN A 202 -11.06 -1.08 -4.32
N ILE A 203 -10.93 0.19 -3.91
CA ILE A 203 -11.69 1.27 -4.53
C ILE A 203 -10.93 1.68 -5.79
N VAL A 204 -11.61 1.65 -6.94
CA VAL A 204 -11.05 2.08 -8.24
C VAL A 204 -11.93 3.16 -8.80
N CYS A 205 -11.35 4.32 -9.13
CA CYS A 205 -12.07 5.46 -9.67
C CYS A 205 -11.47 5.87 -11.02
N MET A 206 -12.34 6.36 -11.91
CA MET A 206 -11.95 6.87 -13.21
C MET A 206 -12.44 8.31 -13.41
N ALA A 207 -11.70 9.06 -14.22
CA ALA A 207 -12.15 10.32 -14.81
C ALA A 207 -12.49 10.09 -16.26
N CYS A 208 -13.69 10.56 -16.68
CA CYS A 208 -14.22 10.38 -18.02
C CYS A 208 -14.57 11.73 -18.64
N ALA A 209 -14.17 11.95 -19.91
CA ALA A 209 -14.61 13.04 -20.77
C ALA A 209 -15.54 12.45 -21.85
N GLY A 210 -16.86 12.66 -21.70
CA GLY A 210 -17.84 11.88 -22.46
C GLY A 210 -17.71 10.39 -22.14
N ASP A 211 -17.46 9.58 -23.16
CA ASP A 211 -17.29 8.12 -23.05
C ASP A 211 -15.82 7.70 -22.94
N GLU A 212 -14.88 8.65 -23.05
CA GLU A 212 -13.46 8.36 -22.97
C GLU A 212 -12.97 8.38 -21.52
N ALA A 213 -12.32 7.27 -21.08
CA ALA A 213 -11.59 7.22 -19.83
C ALA A 213 -10.22 7.91 -19.98
N ILE A 214 -10.02 9.00 -19.25
CA ILE A 214 -8.85 9.88 -19.37
C ILE A 214 -7.92 9.87 -18.16
N GLY A 215 -8.32 9.20 -17.08
CA GLY A 215 -7.50 9.04 -15.88
C GLY A 215 -8.08 8.02 -14.94
N LYS A 216 -7.24 7.51 -14.04
CA LYS A 216 -7.62 6.56 -12.99
C LYS A 216 -6.86 6.80 -11.70
N VAL A 217 -7.44 6.37 -10.61
CA VAL A 217 -6.78 6.26 -9.29
C VAL A 217 -7.41 5.11 -8.53
N ASN A 218 -6.64 4.44 -7.69
CA ASN A 218 -7.18 3.34 -6.88
C ASN A 218 -6.54 3.28 -5.49
N THR A 219 -7.12 2.50 -4.58
CA THR A 219 -6.39 2.04 -3.40
C THR A 219 -5.54 0.82 -3.77
N ASN A 220 -4.34 0.70 -3.18
CA ASN A 220 -3.45 -0.47 -3.34
C ASN A 220 -3.57 -1.44 -2.16
N ALA A 221 -4.05 -0.94 -1.02
CA ALA A 221 -4.36 -1.71 0.17
C ALA A 221 -5.42 -0.98 0.98
N ARG A 222 -6.30 -1.73 1.63
CA ARG A 222 -7.36 -1.21 2.48
C ARG A 222 -7.23 -1.82 3.86
N GLY A 223 -6.61 -1.05 4.76
CA GLY A 223 -6.36 -1.45 6.14
C GLY A 223 -7.57 -1.26 7.05
N MET A 224 -7.34 -1.31 8.34
CA MET A 224 -8.37 -1.09 9.34
C MET A 224 -8.67 0.39 9.55
N TYR A 225 -7.65 1.25 9.48
CA TYR A 225 -7.72 2.68 9.78
C TYR A 225 -7.27 3.55 8.61
N PHE A 226 -6.49 2.97 7.68
CA PHE A 226 -5.91 3.66 6.54
C PHE A 226 -6.16 2.91 5.24
N ASP A 227 -6.40 3.67 4.16
CA ASP A 227 -6.34 3.18 2.79
C ASP A 227 -5.10 3.76 2.11
N GLN A 228 -4.34 2.90 1.43
CA GLN A 228 -3.14 3.32 0.68
C GLN A 228 -3.52 3.61 -0.76
N ILE A 229 -3.35 4.87 -1.19
CA ILE A 229 -3.63 5.32 -2.55
C ILE A 229 -2.48 4.92 -3.47
N GLY A 230 -2.82 4.50 -4.69
CA GLY A 230 -1.89 4.21 -5.76
C GLY A 230 -2.53 4.27 -7.14
N GLY A 231 -1.75 3.89 -8.16
CA GLY A 231 -2.23 3.82 -9.54
C GLY A 231 -2.79 5.14 -10.09
N PHE A 232 -2.35 6.29 -9.56
CA PHE A 232 -2.80 7.61 -9.94
C PHE A 232 -2.19 8.01 -11.29
N TYR A 233 -3.03 8.17 -12.29
CA TYR A 233 -2.65 8.50 -13.66
C TYR A 233 -3.70 9.36 -14.35
N VAL A 234 -3.24 10.33 -15.14
CA VAL A 234 -4.04 11.11 -16.09
C VAL A 234 -3.27 11.13 -17.41
N LYS A 235 -3.94 10.84 -18.52
CA LYS A 235 -3.35 10.89 -19.86
C LYS A 235 -2.67 12.25 -20.11
N LYS A 236 -1.55 12.25 -20.84
CA LYS A 236 -0.68 13.43 -21.01
C LYS A 236 -1.41 14.65 -21.52
N GLU A 237 -2.23 14.45 -22.56
CA GLU A 237 -3.00 15.50 -23.23
C GLU A 237 -4.06 16.15 -22.32
N TRP A 238 -4.41 15.48 -21.21
CA TRP A 238 -5.44 15.93 -20.26
C TRP A 238 -4.86 16.50 -18.96
N ARG A 239 -3.53 16.63 -18.87
CA ARG A 239 -2.86 17.16 -17.66
C ARG A 239 -2.98 18.67 -17.56
N SER A 240 -2.72 19.19 -16.36
CA SER A 240 -2.76 20.64 -16.04
C SER A 240 -4.16 21.29 -16.16
N MET A 241 -5.23 20.51 -16.29
CA MET A 241 -6.62 20.97 -16.37
C MET A 241 -7.41 20.72 -15.06
N GLY A 242 -6.73 20.45 -13.94
CA GLY A 242 -7.37 20.17 -12.64
C GLY A 242 -7.96 18.75 -12.51
N ILE A 243 -7.94 17.93 -13.58
CA ILE A 243 -8.57 16.59 -13.62
C ILE A 243 -7.99 15.67 -12.55
N GLY A 244 -6.66 15.63 -12.40
CA GLY A 244 -6.00 14.80 -11.40
C GLY A 244 -6.40 15.18 -9.97
N THR A 245 -6.51 16.47 -9.68
CA THR A 245 -6.96 16.97 -8.36
C THR A 245 -8.40 16.53 -8.09
N ASN A 246 -9.29 16.72 -9.06
CA ASN A 246 -10.71 16.35 -8.93
C ASN A 246 -10.89 14.83 -8.76
N LEU A 247 -10.17 14.02 -9.55
CA LEU A 247 -10.21 12.57 -9.47
C LEU A 247 -9.70 12.07 -8.09
N LEU A 248 -8.61 12.65 -7.58
CA LEU A 248 -8.08 12.27 -6.27
C LEU A 248 -9.02 12.72 -5.13
N GLN A 249 -9.64 13.91 -5.23
CA GLN A 249 -10.67 14.34 -4.27
C GLN A 249 -11.86 13.40 -4.26
N TYR A 250 -12.26 12.87 -5.43
CA TYR A 250 -13.33 11.89 -5.52
C TYR A 250 -13.00 10.62 -4.74
N LEU A 251 -11.80 10.04 -4.93
CA LEU A 251 -11.35 8.88 -4.17
C LEU A 251 -11.27 9.18 -2.67
N LEU A 252 -10.73 10.35 -2.28
CA LEU A 252 -10.60 10.73 -0.87
C LEU A 252 -11.96 10.79 -0.15
N ARG A 253 -13.01 11.29 -0.82
CA ARG A 253 -14.38 11.27 -0.26
C ARG A 253 -14.89 9.84 -0.06
N ARG A 254 -14.53 8.91 -0.96
CA ARG A 254 -14.90 7.49 -0.82
C ARG A 254 -14.21 6.86 0.40
N ILE A 255 -12.93 7.16 0.60
CA ILE A 255 -12.15 6.69 1.76
C ILE A 255 -12.72 7.27 3.06
N GLU A 256 -13.00 8.58 3.08
CA GLU A 256 -13.56 9.27 4.24
C GLU A 256 -14.96 8.76 4.61
N ALA A 257 -15.83 8.49 3.62
CA ALA A 257 -17.17 7.96 3.84
C ALA A 257 -17.16 6.60 4.56
N GLU A 258 -16.05 5.86 4.48
CA GLU A 258 -15.84 4.61 5.22
C GLU A 258 -15.11 4.81 6.56
N GLY A 259 -14.89 6.06 6.98
CA GLY A 259 -14.23 6.40 8.24
C GLY A 259 -12.74 6.10 8.28
N ARG A 260 -12.07 6.01 7.12
CA ARG A 260 -10.64 5.74 7.02
C ARG A 260 -9.84 6.99 6.64
N ASN A 261 -8.54 6.91 6.90
CA ASN A 261 -7.58 7.95 6.53
C ASN A 261 -6.82 7.53 5.26
N ALA A 262 -6.28 8.51 4.56
CA ALA A 262 -5.53 8.28 3.33
C ALA A 262 -4.02 8.41 3.55
N VAL A 263 -3.28 7.45 3.01
CA VAL A 263 -1.82 7.46 2.93
C VAL A 263 -1.37 7.09 1.53
N LEU A 264 -0.23 7.58 1.11
CA LEU A 264 0.39 7.23 -0.16
C LEU A 264 1.91 7.25 -0.05
N PHE A 265 2.58 6.63 -1.00
CA PHE A 265 4.00 6.87 -1.24
C PHE A 265 4.22 7.31 -2.70
N VAL A 266 5.17 8.18 -2.89
CA VAL A 266 5.46 8.81 -4.18
C VAL A 266 6.96 8.95 -4.38
N ARG A 267 7.44 8.80 -5.61
CA ARG A 267 8.84 9.05 -5.93
C ARG A 267 9.20 10.51 -5.68
N HIS A 268 10.40 10.76 -5.17
CA HIS A 268 10.89 12.12 -4.88
C HIS A 268 10.97 13.01 -6.13
N ASP A 269 11.15 12.42 -7.31
CA ASP A 269 11.27 13.11 -8.60
C ASP A 269 9.92 13.31 -9.31
N ASN A 270 8.82 12.71 -8.84
CA ASN A 270 7.49 12.93 -9.39
C ASN A 270 6.88 14.26 -8.89
N LEU A 271 7.44 15.38 -9.38
CA LEU A 271 7.05 16.72 -8.95
C LEU A 271 5.59 17.06 -9.31
N ALA A 272 5.04 16.45 -10.36
CA ALA A 272 3.66 16.69 -10.77
C ALA A 272 2.69 16.11 -9.73
N ALA A 273 2.86 14.85 -9.34
CA ALA A 273 2.04 14.21 -8.31
C ALA A 273 2.24 14.87 -6.94
N LEU A 274 3.48 15.22 -6.56
CA LEU A 274 3.77 15.93 -5.31
C LEU A 274 3.04 17.27 -5.18
N ARG A 275 2.88 18.02 -6.28
CA ARG A 275 2.11 19.27 -6.27
C ARG A 275 0.63 19.01 -5.96
N VAL A 276 0.03 18.01 -6.60
CA VAL A 276 -1.37 17.63 -6.36
C VAL A 276 -1.57 17.17 -4.92
N TYR A 277 -0.71 16.29 -4.41
CA TYR A 277 -0.82 15.77 -3.03
C TYR A 277 -0.68 16.89 -1.99
N ARG A 278 0.30 17.77 -2.13
CA ARG A 278 0.48 18.91 -1.22
C ARG A 278 -0.69 19.90 -1.27
N HIS A 279 -1.20 20.16 -2.48
CA HIS A 279 -2.39 21.01 -2.67
C HIS A 279 -3.62 20.44 -1.93
N LEU A 280 -3.75 19.11 -1.89
CA LEU A 280 -4.82 18.42 -1.18
C LEU A 280 -4.53 18.22 0.33
N GLY A 281 -3.43 18.77 0.84
CA GLY A 281 -3.11 18.76 2.27
C GLY A 281 -2.33 17.53 2.75
N PHE A 282 -1.83 16.68 1.85
CA PHE A 282 -0.93 15.60 2.26
C PHE A 282 0.39 16.15 2.80
N LEU A 283 0.80 15.65 3.96
CA LEU A 283 2.05 15.97 4.62
C LEU A 283 3.04 14.80 4.49
N ALA A 284 4.31 15.13 4.29
CA ALA A 284 5.37 14.13 4.34
C ALA A 284 5.59 13.70 5.80
N VAL A 285 5.51 12.40 6.06
CA VAL A 285 5.65 11.82 7.42
C VAL A 285 6.86 10.89 7.54
N GLY A 286 7.56 10.60 6.45
CA GLY A 286 8.74 9.76 6.44
C GLY A 286 9.13 9.28 5.06
N GLU A 287 9.98 8.27 5.03
CA GLU A 287 10.38 7.57 3.82
C GLU A 287 9.86 6.13 3.84
N TYR A 288 9.32 5.70 2.71
CA TYR A 288 8.93 4.32 2.41
C TYR A 288 9.95 3.71 1.45
N ALA A 289 10.09 2.39 1.44
CA ALA A 289 10.91 1.72 0.44
C ALA A 289 10.31 0.39 0.01
N ILE A 290 10.64 0.01 -1.23
CA ILE A 290 10.38 -1.30 -1.79
C ILE A 290 11.73 -1.88 -2.20
N GLY A 291 12.10 -3.01 -1.61
CA GLY A 291 13.24 -3.83 -1.99
C GLY A 291 12.77 -5.01 -2.83
N VAL A 292 13.37 -5.18 -4.00
CA VAL A 292 13.12 -6.33 -4.89
C VAL A 292 14.42 -7.15 -5.00
N ALA A 293 14.32 -8.44 -4.73
CA ALA A 293 15.46 -9.36 -4.87
C ALA A 293 15.77 -9.57 -6.35
N ARG A 294 17.02 -9.32 -6.73
CA ARG A 294 17.52 -9.68 -8.07
C ARG A 294 17.79 -11.18 -8.08
N GLN A 295 17.10 -11.90 -8.95
CA GLN A 295 17.49 -13.29 -9.24
C GLN A 295 18.85 -13.24 -9.93
N HIS A 296 19.83 -14.02 -9.44
CA HIS A 296 21.02 -14.30 -10.21
C HIS A 296 20.58 -15.08 -11.47
N ARG A 297 20.74 -14.44 -12.63
CA ARG A 297 20.64 -15.13 -13.91
C ARG A 297 21.85 -16.02 -14.09
#